data_2428cf5b426d47306ef75969f400ae6f
#
_entry.id   2428cf5b426d47306ef75969f400ae6f
#
_cell.length_a   1.000
_cell.length_b   1.000
_cell.length_c   1.000
_cell.angle_alpha   90.00
_cell.angle_beta   90.00
_cell.angle_gamma   90.00
#
_symmetry.space_group_name_H-M   'P 1'
#
loop_
_entity.id
_entity.type
_entity.pdbx_description
1 polymer ?
#
loop_
_entity_poly.entity_id
_entity_poly.type
_entity_poly.pdbx_seq_one_letter_code
_entity_poly.pdbx_strand_id
1 'polypeptide(L)'
;MNPTDDLERLAYIRRNRKPLTQEFINISIAGRDYQIRAIRSVFEAIEQKKRDFLLVMATGTGKTRTCIAMVDALMRAGHAERVLFLVDRTALGDQALDAFNEAPLEQSQPLSKIYNIAELGDMAAEAETRVQVATVQAMVKRIFGSDNPPPLDAFDCIIVDEAHRGYTLDQDMTEGELALRDQAQYLSTYRRVLDYFDAVKVGLTATPARHTTDIFGRPVYTYSYREAVADDWLIDHEPPIRYQTLLSQHGIHFDNGQLVEAINLGTGEIETAELEDELHFELESFNKRVISESFNRVICEQLAQELDPMGEEKTMIFCATDAHADMVKRLLGEAFKTVHGDHYNQAAVEKITGASDKVDQLIRRYKNERFPSIAINRASWSPVSTPPARPWPG
;
A
#
# COMPACT_ATOMS: atom_id res chain seq x y z
N MET A 1 -25.82 -4.79 -31.39
CA MET A 1 -24.53 -4.78 -32.06
C MET A 1 -24.29 -6.15 -32.67
N ASN A 2 -23.82 -6.23 -33.91
CA ASN A 2 -23.65 -7.50 -34.59
C ASN A 2 -22.27 -8.08 -34.22
N PRO A 3 -22.16 -9.32 -33.67
CA PRO A 3 -20.88 -9.89 -33.26
C PRO A 3 -19.80 -9.92 -34.35
N THR A 4 -20.22 -9.95 -35.60
CA THR A 4 -19.32 -9.93 -36.76
C THR A 4 -18.61 -8.56 -36.93
N ASP A 5 -19.33 -7.48 -36.67
CA ASP A 5 -18.78 -6.12 -36.80
C ASP A 5 -17.72 -5.83 -35.72
N ASP A 6 -17.92 -6.36 -34.51
CA ASP A 6 -16.96 -6.25 -33.41
C ASP A 6 -15.69 -7.04 -33.68
N LEU A 7 -15.80 -8.24 -34.26
CA LEU A 7 -14.64 -9.06 -34.64
C LEU A 7 -13.83 -8.42 -35.79
N GLU A 8 -14.50 -7.83 -36.76
CA GLU A 8 -13.82 -7.12 -37.86
C GLU A 8 -13.13 -5.85 -37.36
N ARG A 9 -13.78 -5.09 -36.45
CA ARG A 9 -13.18 -3.94 -35.78
C ARG A 9 -11.93 -4.33 -34.97
N LEU A 10 -12.01 -5.37 -34.16
CA LEU A 10 -10.86 -5.88 -33.38
C LEU A 10 -9.72 -6.35 -34.30
N ALA A 11 -10.05 -7.02 -35.41
CA ALA A 11 -9.06 -7.44 -36.40
C ALA A 11 -8.40 -6.23 -37.08
N TYR A 12 -9.16 -5.19 -37.38
CA TYR A 12 -8.64 -3.93 -37.94
C TYR A 12 -7.70 -3.23 -36.96
N ILE A 13 -8.11 -3.06 -35.69
CA ILE A 13 -7.28 -2.46 -34.62
C ILE A 13 -5.98 -3.25 -34.47
N ARG A 14 -6.05 -4.58 -34.37
CA ARG A 14 -4.86 -5.45 -34.24
C ARG A 14 -3.90 -5.34 -35.42
N ARG A 15 -4.39 -5.13 -36.65
CA ARG A 15 -3.55 -4.98 -37.85
C ARG A 15 -2.90 -3.60 -37.94
N ASN A 16 -3.50 -2.58 -37.33
CA ASN A 16 -3.03 -1.19 -37.42
C ASN A 16 -2.28 -0.74 -36.14
N ARG A 17 -1.95 -1.66 -35.24
CA ARG A 17 -1.13 -1.36 -34.05
C ARG A 17 0.25 -0.87 -34.47
N LYS A 18 0.68 0.22 -33.84
CA LYS A 18 2.04 0.71 -34.02
C LYS A 18 3.00 -0.14 -33.19
N PRO A 19 4.25 -0.37 -33.67
CA PRO A 19 5.27 -1.03 -32.88
C PRO A 19 5.55 -0.26 -31.57
N LEU A 20 5.41 -0.92 -30.42
CA LEU A 20 5.62 -0.30 -29.12
C LEU A 20 7.05 0.12 -28.86
N THR A 21 8.01 -0.61 -29.43
CA THR A 21 9.45 -0.31 -29.28
C THR A 21 9.83 1.04 -29.89
N GLN A 22 9.05 1.54 -30.84
CA GLN A 22 9.25 2.85 -31.47
C GLN A 22 8.29 3.93 -30.95
N GLU A 23 7.33 3.55 -30.08
CA GLU A 23 6.36 4.50 -29.58
C GLU A 23 7.03 5.49 -28.60
N PHE A 24 6.60 6.74 -28.67
CA PHE A 24 7.08 7.80 -27.83
C PHE A 24 6.59 7.59 -26.37
N ILE A 25 7.48 7.80 -25.41
CA ILE A 25 7.14 7.85 -23.99
C ILE A 25 7.12 9.32 -23.56
N ASN A 26 5.99 9.77 -23.00
CA ASN A 26 5.86 11.15 -22.59
C ASN A 26 6.73 11.44 -21.36
N ILE A 27 7.85 12.11 -21.57
CA ILE A 27 8.83 12.43 -20.52
C ILE A 27 8.31 13.45 -19.49
N SER A 28 7.26 14.20 -19.81
CA SER A 28 6.60 15.09 -18.84
C SER A 28 5.86 14.30 -17.76
N ILE A 29 5.43 13.08 -18.06
CA ILE A 29 4.79 12.17 -17.10
C ILE A 29 5.86 11.33 -16.38
N ALA A 30 6.74 10.65 -17.12
CA ALA A 30 7.76 9.75 -16.60
C ALA A 30 9.07 9.95 -17.39
N GLY A 31 9.88 10.91 -16.94
CA GLY A 31 11.08 11.36 -17.66
C GLY A 31 12.39 10.84 -17.08
N ARG A 32 12.38 10.05 -16.01
CA ARG A 32 13.61 9.48 -15.43
C ARG A 32 14.03 8.24 -16.22
N ASP A 33 15.33 8.08 -16.45
CA ASP A 33 15.87 6.99 -17.28
C ASP A 33 15.37 5.61 -16.87
N TYR A 34 15.33 5.32 -15.58
CA TYR A 34 14.86 4.03 -15.09
C TYR A 34 13.35 3.81 -15.35
N GLN A 35 12.54 4.89 -15.35
CA GLN A 35 11.11 4.81 -15.67
C GLN A 35 10.93 4.50 -17.15
N ILE A 36 11.69 5.14 -18.02
CA ILE A 36 11.69 4.88 -19.46
C ILE A 36 12.14 3.44 -19.73
N ARG A 37 13.22 2.97 -19.08
CA ARG A 37 13.69 1.58 -19.21
C ARG A 37 12.62 0.58 -18.75
N ALA A 38 11.94 0.84 -17.63
CA ALA A 38 10.85 0.00 -17.14
C ALA A 38 9.73 -0.13 -18.18
N ILE A 39 9.27 0.98 -18.76
CA ILE A 39 8.23 1.00 -19.79
C ILE A 39 8.70 0.23 -21.04
N ARG A 40 9.93 0.47 -21.50
CA ARG A 40 10.51 -0.23 -22.66
C ARG A 40 10.58 -1.74 -22.45
N SER A 41 10.97 -2.19 -21.26
CA SER A 41 11.00 -3.63 -20.93
C SER A 41 9.63 -4.30 -21.03
N VAL A 42 8.56 -3.59 -20.64
CA VAL A 42 7.17 -4.09 -20.82
C VAL A 42 6.82 -4.12 -22.30
N PHE A 43 7.15 -3.08 -23.06
CA PHE A 43 6.86 -3.01 -24.50
C PHE A 43 7.53 -4.13 -25.27
N GLU A 44 8.81 -4.39 -25.02
CA GLU A 44 9.55 -5.51 -25.60
C GLU A 44 8.90 -6.86 -25.27
N ALA A 45 8.45 -7.02 -24.02
CA ALA A 45 7.80 -8.25 -23.61
C ALA A 45 6.40 -8.42 -24.25
N ILE A 46 5.65 -7.35 -24.48
CA ILE A 46 4.38 -7.39 -25.23
C ILE A 46 4.63 -7.80 -26.69
N GLU A 47 5.66 -7.26 -27.33
CA GLU A 47 6.02 -7.65 -28.71
C GLU A 47 6.48 -9.11 -28.82
N GLN A 48 7.06 -9.64 -27.73
CA GLN A 48 7.34 -11.07 -27.57
C GLN A 48 6.09 -11.92 -27.29
N LYS A 49 4.89 -11.33 -27.33
CA LYS A 49 3.59 -11.97 -27.07
C LYS A 49 3.41 -12.48 -25.64
N LYS A 50 4.17 -11.99 -24.68
CA LYS A 50 3.90 -12.21 -23.28
C LYS A 50 2.67 -11.39 -22.85
N ARG A 51 1.95 -11.83 -21.83
CA ARG A 51 0.71 -11.20 -21.37
C ARG A 51 0.75 -10.79 -19.91
N ASP A 52 1.62 -11.40 -19.12
CA ASP A 52 1.76 -11.14 -17.69
C ASP A 52 3.16 -10.57 -17.41
N PHE A 53 3.25 -9.45 -16.74
CA PHE A 53 4.49 -8.72 -16.50
C PHE A 53 4.57 -8.25 -15.05
N LEU A 54 5.76 -8.33 -14.48
CA LEU A 54 6.06 -7.78 -13.17
C LEU A 54 7.12 -6.69 -13.28
N LEU A 55 6.79 -5.50 -12.79
CA LEU A 55 7.73 -4.41 -12.58
C LEU A 55 8.04 -4.29 -11.09
N VAL A 56 9.31 -4.43 -10.73
CA VAL A 56 9.78 -4.23 -9.35
C VAL A 56 10.50 -2.91 -9.27
N MET A 57 9.91 -1.95 -8.57
CA MET A 57 10.48 -0.61 -8.43
C MET A 57 10.36 -0.15 -6.96
N ALA A 58 11.43 0.38 -6.40
CA ALA A 58 11.45 0.85 -5.02
C ALA A 58 10.35 1.89 -4.73
N THR A 59 9.89 1.94 -3.46
CA THR A 59 8.94 2.97 -3.02
C THR A 59 9.57 4.36 -3.19
N GLY A 60 8.77 5.34 -3.63
CA GLY A 60 9.26 6.71 -3.88
C GLY A 60 9.87 6.93 -5.28
N THR A 61 10.03 5.89 -6.10
CA THR A 61 10.59 6.02 -7.46
C THR A 61 9.57 6.41 -8.53
N GLY A 62 8.31 6.66 -8.14
CA GLY A 62 7.27 7.10 -9.06
C GLY A 62 6.63 5.98 -9.90
N LYS A 63 6.36 4.81 -9.29
CA LYS A 63 5.66 3.68 -9.92
C LYS A 63 4.38 4.10 -10.64
N THR A 64 3.52 4.86 -9.96
CA THR A 64 2.24 5.33 -10.53
C THR A 64 2.45 6.19 -11.77
N ARG A 65 3.41 7.12 -11.75
CA ARG A 65 3.76 7.94 -12.94
C ARG A 65 4.28 7.10 -14.09
N THR A 66 5.11 6.10 -13.79
CA THR A 66 5.60 5.13 -14.80
C THR A 66 4.44 4.43 -15.47
N CYS A 67 3.44 4.00 -14.71
CA CYS A 67 2.24 3.39 -15.25
C CYS A 67 1.40 4.32 -16.09
N ILE A 68 1.19 5.56 -15.65
CA ILE A 68 0.42 6.55 -16.41
C ILE A 68 1.06 6.76 -17.78
N ALA A 69 2.39 6.95 -17.83
CA ALA A 69 3.11 7.10 -19.10
C ALA A 69 3.06 5.83 -19.97
N MET A 70 3.08 4.65 -19.36
CA MET A 70 2.91 3.38 -20.07
C MET A 70 1.50 3.26 -20.67
N VAL A 71 0.46 3.56 -19.90
CA VAL A 71 -0.95 3.57 -20.35
C VAL A 71 -1.14 4.53 -21.52
N ASP A 72 -0.65 5.75 -21.39
CA ASP A 72 -0.70 6.75 -22.46
C ASP A 72 -0.09 6.23 -23.76
N ALA A 73 1.11 5.66 -23.69
CA ALA A 73 1.79 5.11 -24.87
C ALA A 73 1.07 3.87 -25.44
N LEU A 74 0.55 2.96 -24.62
CA LEU A 74 -0.24 1.81 -25.07
C LEU A 74 -1.51 2.23 -25.81
N MET A 75 -2.20 3.26 -25.32
CA MET A 75 -3.40 3.78 -25.96
C MET A 75 -3.10 4.47 -27.28
N ARG A 76 -2.07 5.33 -27.34
CA ARG A 76 -1.63 5.98 -28.57
C ARG A 76 -1.16 5.01 -29.66
N ALA A 77 -0.55 3.91 -29.25
CA ALA A 77 -0.11 2.85 -30.15
C ALA A 77 -1.25 1.90 -30.58
N GLY A 78 -2.44 2.01 -30.00
CA GLY A 78 -3.60 1.15 -30.28
C GLY A 78 -3.46 -0.26 -29.68
N HIS A 79 -2.62 -0.44 -28.65
CA HIS A 79 -2.47 -1.70 -27.95
C HIS A 79 -3.47 -1.87 -26.80
N ALA A 80 -4.01 -0.79 -26.27
CA ALA A 80 -5.08 -0.78 -25.31
C ALA A 80 -6.10 0.33 -25.66
N GLU A 81 -7.39 0.05 -25.55
CA GLU A 81 -8.46 1.03 -25.59
C GLU A 81 -9.02 1.31 -24.20
N ARG A 82 -9.11 0.26 -23.38
CA ARG A 82 -9.67 0.33 -22.01
C ARG A 82 -8.73 -0.34 -21.03
N VAL A 83 -8.41 0.40 -19.97
CA VAL A 83 -7.47 -0.02 -18.92
C VAL A 83 -8.18 -0.07 -17.58
N LEU A 84 -7.99 -1.17 -16.85
CA LEU A 84 -8.38 -1.31 -15.46
C LEU A 84 -7.15 -1.10 -14.57
N PHE A 85 -7.20 -0.10 -13.68
CA PHE A 85 -6.18 0.16 -12.69
C PHE A 85 -6.67 -0.34 -11.32
N LEU A 86 -6.11 -1.44 -10.85
CA LEU A 86 -6.46 -2.06 -9.58
C LEU A 86 -5.57 -1.57 -8.46
N VAL A 87 -6.21 -1.13 -7.39
CA VAL A 87 -5.55 -0.67 -6.15
C VAL A 87 -6.00 -1.54 -4.97
N ASP A 88 -5.16 -1.57 -3.93
CA ASP A 88 -5.46 -2.32 -2.70
C ASP A 88 -6.52 -1.60 -1.85
N ARG A 89 -6.45 -0.28 -1.76
CA ARG A 89 -7.31 0.54 -0.88
C ARG A 89 -7.87 1.75 -1.60
N THR A 90 -9.04 2.20 -1.15
CA THR A 90 -9.72 3.40 -1.66
C THR A 90 -8.81 4.63 -1.65
N ALA A 91 -8.10 4.88 -0.54
CA ALA A 91 -7.17 6.01 -0.43
C ALA A 91 -6.02 5.99 -1.47
N LEU A 92 -5.56 4.80 -1.89
CA LEU A 92 -4.59 4.66 -2.98
C LEU A 92 -5.24 4.90 -4.34
N GLY A 93 -6.52 4.56 -4.47
CA GLY A 93 -7.31 4.85 -5.65
C GLY A 93 -7.48 6.35 -5.88
N ASP A 94 -7.80 7.10 -4.83
CA ASP A 94 -7.91 8.57 -4.90
C ASP A 94 -6.57 9.21 -5.31
N GLN A 95 -5.45 8.75 -4.74
CA GLN A 95 -4.12 9.20 -5.14
C GLN A 95 -3.77 8.84 -6.59
N ALA A 96 -4.20 7.68 -7.06
CA ALA A 96 -4.00 7.29 -8.45
C ALA A 96 -4.86 8.15 -9.39
N LEU A 97 -6.12 8.42 -9.03
CA LEU A 97 -7.01 9.32 -9.77
C LEU A 97 -6.43 10.73 -9.86
N ASP A 98 -5.97 11.30 -8.74
CA ASP A 98 -5.30 12.60 -8.72
C ASP A 98 -4.07 12.61 -9.65
N ALA A 99 -3.25 11.55 -9.59
CA ALA A 99 -2.08 11.44 -10.45
C ALA A 99 -2.44 11.32 -11.94
N PHE A 100 -3.53 10.61 -12.28
CA PHE A 100 -4.04 10.57 -13.65
C PHE A 100 -4.61 11.92 -14.10
N ASN A 101 -5.30 12.64 -13.21
CA ASN A 101 -5.90 13.93 -13.50
C ASN A 101 -4.85 15.04 -13.67
N GLU A 102 -3.74 14.98 -12.90
CA GLU A 102 -2.69 15.98 -12.91
C GLU A 102 -1.61 15.73 -13.97
N ALA A 103 -1.54 14.51 -14.54
CA ALA A 103 -0.49 14.16 -15.48
C ALA A 103 -0.56 15.02 -16.76
N PRO A 104 0.47 15.81 -17.08
CA PRO A 104 0.47 16.68 -18.26
C PRO A 104 0.65 15.84 -19.53
N LEU A 105 -0.21 16.07 -20.52
CA LEU A 105 -0.05 15.53 -21.86
C LEU A 105 0.60 16.53 -22.81
N GLU A 106 0.92 16.09 -24.02
CA GLU A 106 1.65 16.84 -25.06
C GLU A 106 1.11 18.24 -25.40
N GLN A 107 0.02 18.71 -24.89
CA GLN A 107 -0.52 20.06 -25.14
C GLN A 107 -0.93 20.75 -23.84
N SER A 108 -0.29 20.41 -22.72
CA SER A 108 -0.65 20.95 -21.39
C SER A 108 -2.08 20.61 -20.95
N GLN A 109 -2.69 19.59 -21.55
CA GLN A 109 -3.99 19.09 -21.12
C GLN A 109 -3.82 17.87 -20.21
N PRO A 110 -4.56 17.77 -19.10
CA PRO A 110 -4.52 16.59 -18.23
C PRO A 110 -5.09 15.36 -18.94
N LEU A 111 -4.58 14.19 -18.57
CA LEU A 111 -4.97 12.89 -19.13
C LEU A 111 -6.49 12.66 -19.05
N SER A 112 -7.12 13.15 -17.99
CA SER A 112 -8.57 13.09 -17.79
C SER A 112 -9.41 13.82 -18.86
N LYS A 113 -8.84 14.80 -19.56
CA LYS A 113 -9.52 15.48 -20.68
C LYS A 113 -9.46 14.71 -21.99
N ILE A 114 -8.49 13.82 -22.12
CA ILE A 114 -8.28 13.01 -23.33
C ILE A 114 -8.91 11.64 -23.17
N TYR A 115 -8.78 11.06 -21.97
CA TYR A 115 -9.37 9.77 -21.63
C TYR A 115 -10.41 9.98 -20.54
N ASN A 116 -11.62 9.49 -20.76
CA ASN A 116 -12.63 9.48 -19.71
C ASN A 116 -12.20 8.49 -18.61
N ILE A 117 -12.04 8.99 -17.38
CA ILE A 117 -11.58 8.23 -16.21
C ILE A 117 -12.77 8.06 -15.29
N ALA A 118 -13.16 6.83 -14.99
CA ALA A 118 -14.23 6.52 -14.06
C ALA A 118 -13.68 6.36 -12.62
N GLU A 119 -14.41 6.93 -11.68
CA GLU A 119 -14.08 6.89 -10.25
C GLU A 119 -14.36 5.53 -9.64
N LEU A 120 -13.77 5.30 -8.45
CA LEU A 120 -13.91 4.06 -7.67
C LEU A 120 -15.36 3.66 -7.35
N GLY A 121 -16.26 4.66 -7.19
CA GLY A 121 -17.67 4.46 -6.87
C GLY A 121 -18.54 4.11 -8.07
N ASP A 122 -18.05 4.29 -9.29
CA ASP A 122 -18.82 4.02 -10.50
C ASP A 122 -18.99 2.53 -10.73
N MET A 123 -20.19 2.03 -10.45
CA MET A 123 -20.51 0.60 -10.58
C MET A 123 -20.53 0.12 -12.04
N ALA A 124 -20.75 1.02 -13.00
CA ALA A 124 -20.71 0.74 -14.43
C ALA A 124 -19.87 1.79 -15.13
N ALA A 125 -18.77 1.38 -15.75
CA ALA A 125 -18.04 2.26 -16.64
C ALA A 125 -18.94 2.60 -17.85
N GLU A 126 -19.04 3.90 -18.18
CA GLU A 126 -19.69 4.32 -19.41
C GLU A 126 -18.95 3.77 -20.62
N ALA A 127 -19.62 3.64 -21.76
CA ALA A 127 -19.01 3.11 -22.99
C ALA A 127 -17.76 3.93 -23.44
N GLU A 128 -17.68 5.18 -23.03
CA GLU A 128 -16.57 6.09 -23.32
C GLU A 128 -15.43 6.05 -22.30
N THR A 129 -15.59 5.35 -21.18
CA THR A 129 -14.54 5.25 -20.14
C THR A 129 -13.32 4.50 -20.67
N ARG A 130 -12.18 5.15 -20.65
CA ARG A 130 -10.91 4.61 -21.12
C ARG A 130 -10.04 4.04 -19.98
N VAL A 131 -10.06 4.66 -18.82
CA VAL A 131 -9.36 4.19 -17.63
C VAL A 131 -10.35 4.08 -16.48
N GLN A 132 -10.45 2.90 -15.89
CA GLN A 132 -11.23 2.67 -14.69
C GLN A 132 -10.32 2.35 -13.53
N VAL A 133 -10.42 3.11 -12.44
CA VAL A 133 -9.73 2.82 -11.18
C VAL A 133 -10.72 2.08 -10.27
N ALA A 134 -10.31 0.94 -9.74
CA ALA A 134 -11.15 0.14 -8.85
C ALA A 134 -10.31 -0.59 -7.80
N THR A 135 -10.94 -0.95 -6.67
CA THR A 135 -10.35 -1.91 -5.74
C THR A 135 -10.61 -3.34 -6.21
N VAL A 136 -9.74 -4.27 -5.80
CA VAL A 136 -9.94 -5.70 -6.07
C VAL A 136 -11.29 -6.18 -5.53
N GLN A 137 -11.69 -5.72 -4.33
CA GLN A 137 -12.95 -6.08 -3.69
C GLN A 137 -14.17 -5.58 -4.48
N ALA A 138 -14.11 -4.37 -5.02
CA ALA A 138 -15.17 -3.84 -5.89
C ALA A 138 -15.33 -4.70 -7.14
N MET A 139 -14.22 -5.14 -7.74
CA MET A 139 -14.25 -6.03 -8.92
C MET A 139 -14.75 -7.43 -8.58
N VAL A 140 -14.40 -7.98 -7.41
CA VAL A 140 -14.97 -9.25 -6.93
C VAL A 140 -16.49 -9.19 -6.85
N LYS A 141 -17.03 -8.14 -6.22
CA LYS A 141 -18.48 -7.93 -6.12
C LYS A 141 -19.13 -7.78 -7.51
N ARG A 142 -18.49 -7.03 -8.40
CA ARG A 142 -19.01 -6.77 -9.74
C ARG A 142 -18.99 -7.98 -10.65
N ILE A 143 -17.96 -8.83 -10.57
CA ILE A 143 -17.81 -10.02 -11.42
C ILE A 143 -18.62 -11.19 -10.88
N PHE A 144 -18.55 -11.44 -9.56
CA PHE A 144 -19.09 -12.66 -8.96
C PHE A 144 -20.36 -12.47 -8.15
N GLY A 145 -20.74 -11.22 -7.85
CA GLY A 145 -21.94 -10.88 -7.08
C GLY A 145 -22.99 -10.10 -7.85
N SER A 146 -22.80 -9.84 -9.15
CA SER A 146 -23.74 -9.11 -10.00
C SER A 146 -24.48 -10.08 -10.96
N ASP A 147 -25.78 -9.82 -11.18
CA ASP A 147 -26.57 -10.52 -12.19
C ASP A 147 -26.15 -10.17 -13.63
N ASN A 148 -25.40 -9.06 -13.80
CA ASN A 148 -24.89 -8.62 -15.09
C ASN A 148 -23.39 -8.30 -15.00
N PRO A 149 -22.51 -9.32 -14.95
CA PRO A 149 -21.08 -9.13 -14.86
C PRO A 149 -20.52 -8.44 -16.12
N PRO A 150 -19.39 -7.72 -16.01
CA PRO A 150 -18.77 -7.09 -17.17
C PRO A 150 -18.34 -8.16 -18.19
N PRO A 151 -18.35 -7.85 -19.50
CA PRO A 151 -17.89 -8.79 -20.51
C PRO A 151 -16.39 -9.09 -20.35
N LEU A 152 -15.96 -10.26 -20.84
CA LEU A 152 -14.56 -10.72 -20.71
C LEU A 152 -13.56 -9.80 -21.41
N ASP A 153 -13.99 -9.08 -22.43
CA ASP A 153 -13.25 -8.11 -23.23
C ASP A 153 -13.46 -6.66 -22.77
N ALA A 154 -13.97 -6.47 -21.53
CA ALA A 154 -14.20 -5.13 -21.00
C ALA A 154 -12.91 -4.30 -20.90
N PHE A 155 -11.77 -4.95 -20.71
CA PHE A 155 -10.48 -4.30 -20.58
C PHE A 155 -9.42 -5.02 -21.42
N ASP A 156 -8.52 -4.24 -22.04
CA ASP A 156 -7.38 -4.74 -22.81
C ASP A 156 -6.11 -4.87 -21.96
N CYS A 157 -6.04 -4.06 -20.90
CA CYS A 157 -4.91 -4.03 -19.99
C CYS A 157 -5.39 -3.87 -18.54
N ILE A 158 -4.82 -4.66 -17.64
CA ILE A 158 -5.03 -4.56 -16.19
C ILE A 158 -3.69 -4.20 -15.55
N ILE A 159 -3.68 -3.12 -14.80
CA ILE A 159 -2.54 -2.70 -14.00
C ILE A 159 -2.87 -2.89 -12.54
N VAL A 160 -1.99 -3.53 -11.80
CA VAL A 160 -2.17 -3.78 -10.37
C VAL A 160 -1.07 -3.07 -9.60
N ASP A 161 -1.45 -2.02 -8.88
CA ASP A 161 -0.51 -1.35 -7.98
C ASP A 161 -0.39 -2.11 -6.66
N GLU A 162 0.80 -2.05 -6.06
CA GLU A 162 1.18 -2.81 -4.87
C GLU A 162 0.80 -4.30 -4.98
N ALA A 163 1.13 -4.92 -6.13
CA ALA A 163 0.73 -6.27 -6.51
C ALA A 163 1.07 -7.36 -5.48
N HIS A 164 1.99 -7.07 -4.53
CA HIS A 164 2.29 -7.95 -3.40
C HIS A 164 1.22 -7.91 -2.30
N ARG A 165 0.39 -6.84 -2.25
CA ARG A 165 -0.62 -6.65 -1.19
C ARG A 165 -1.98 -7.24 -1.53
N GLY A 166 -2.20 -7.74 -2.72
CA GLY A 166 -3.50 -8.24 -3.21
C GLY A 166 -4.27 -9.21 -2.30
N TYR A 167 -3.89 -9.31 -1.03
CA TYR A 167 -4.33 -10.28 -0.03
C TYR A 167 -4.85 -9.71 1.28
N THR A 168 -4.67 -8.41 1.54
CA THR A 168 -5.22 -7.82 2.76
C THR A 168 -6.65 -7.40 2.50
N LEU A 169 -7.59 -8.19 3.00
CA LEU A 169 -8.97 -7.76 3.18
C LEU A 169 -8.98 -6.45 3.96
N ASP A 170 -9.77 -5.45 3.52
CA ASP A 170 -10.02 -4.24 4.28
C ASP A 170 -10.46 -4.59 5.70
N GLN A 171 -9.91 -3.88 6.68
CA GLN A 171 -9.98 -4.17 8.11
C GLN A 171 -11.34 -3.93 8.77
N ASP A 172 -12.45 -4.15 8.11
CA ASP A 172 -13.76 -4.24 8.76
C ASP A 172 -14.07 -5.66 9.31
N MET A 173 -13.11 -6.58 9.21
CA MET A 173 -13.24 -7.92 9.77
C MET A 173 -12.42 -8.05 11.05
N THR A 174 -13.02 -8.59 12.10
CA THR A 174 -12.36 -8.85 13.40
C THR A 174 -11.17 -9.80 13.24
N GLU A 175 -10.11 -9.59 14.03
CA GLU A 175 -8.86 -10.38 13.95
C GLU A 175 -9.07 -11.91 14.08
N GLY A 176 -10.18 -12.36 14.70
CA GLY A 176 -10.54 -13.78 14.80
C GLY A 176 -11.06 -14.40 13.50
N GLU A 177 -11.67 -13.62 12.62
CA GLU A 177 -12.14 -14.09 11.31
C GLU A 177 -11.02 -14.14 10.27
N LEU A 178 -10.00 -13.29 10.42
CA LEU A 178 -8.80 -13.28 9.58
C LEU A 178 -7.91 -14.52 9.77
N ALA A 179 -7.86 -15.06 10.99
CA ALA A 179 -7.04 -16.23 11.31
C ALA A 179 -7.62 -17.56 10.76
N LEU A 180 -8.92 -17.60 10.46
CA LEU A 180 -9.64 -18.79 10.04
C LEU A 180 -9.97 -18.84 8.54
N ARG A 181 -9.81 -17.73 7.80
CA ARG A 181 -9.99 -17.73 6.34
C ARG A 181 -8.67 -17.97 5.64
N ASP A 182 -8.63 -19.10 5.02
CA ASP A 182 -7.57 -19.67 4.23
C ASP A 182 -6.99 -18.61 3.25
N GLN A 183 -5.75 -18.20 3.51
CA GLN A 183 -4.96 -17.31 2.65
C GLN A 183 -4.93 -17.82 1.19
N ALA A 184 -5.01 -19.15 1.02
CA ALA A 184 -5.12 -19.82 -0.27
C ALA A 184 -6.46 -19.50 -0.99
N GLN A 185 -7.57 -19.37 -0.26
CA GLN A 185 -8.88 -19.05 -0.85
C GLN A 185 -8.92 -17.61 -1.35
N TYR A 186 -8.30 -16.67 -0.64
CA TYR A 186 -8.23 -15.29 -1.07
C TYR A 186 -7.32 -15.11 -2.29
N LEU A 187 -6.15 -15.73 -2.27
CA LEU A 187 -5.24 -15.77 -3.42
C LEU A 187 -5.95 -16.30 -4.66
N SER A 188 -6.78 -17.34 -4.48
CA SER A 188 -7.59 -17.88 -5.57
C SER A 188 -8.60 -16.87 -6.12
N THR A 189 -9.22 -16.07 -5.24
CA THR A 189 -10.22 -15.06 -5.63
C THR A 189 -9.59 -13.89 -6.38
N TYR A 190 -8.46 -13.38 -5.90
CA TYR A 190 -7.69 -12.34 -6.58
C TYR A 190 -7.25 -12.79 -7.97
N ARG A 191 -6.66 -13.99 -8.07
CA ARG A 191 -6.26 -14.57 -9.34
C ARG A 191 -7.46 -14.74 -10.28
N ARG A 192 -8.62 -15.15 -9.77
CA ARG A 192 -9.85 -15.26 -10.56
C ARG A 192 -10.32 -13.92 -11.13
N VAL A 193 -10.14 -12.79 -10.40
CA VAL A 193 -10.44 -11.46 -10.94
C VAL A 193 -9.51 -11.13 -12.09
N LEU A 194 -8.21 -11.39 -11.94
CA LEU A 194 -7.22 -11.13 -12.98
C LEU A 194 -7.42 -12.04 -14.20
N ASP A 195 -7.76 -13.31 -13.99
CA ASP A 195 -7.94 -14.28 -15.06
C ASP A 195 -9.34 -14.20 -15.71
N TYR A 196 -10.26 -13.41 -15.12
CA TYR A 196 -11.59 -13.21 -15.69
C TYR A 196 -11.54 -12.47 -17.02
N PHE A 197 -10.67 -11.45 -17.16
CA PHE A 197 -10.59 -10.64 -18.36
C PHE A 197 -9.52 -11.16 -19.33
N ASP A 198 -9.83 -11.11 -20.63
CA ASP A 198 -8.84 -11.38 -21.70
C ASP A 198 -7.92 -10.17 -21.92
N ALA A 199 -7.14 -9.80 -20.91
CA ALA A 199 -6.32 -8.60 -20.86
C ALA A 199 -4.83 -8.91 -20.66
N VAL A 200 -3.98 -7.98 -21.04
CA VAL A 200 -2.57 -7.94 -20.62
C VAL A 200 -2.51 -7.49 -19.16
N LYS A 201 -1.68 -8.14 -18.33
CA LYS A 201 -1.61 -7.88 -16.89
C LYS A 201 -0.23 -7.34 -16.51
N VAL A 202 -0.21 -6.22 -15.81
CA VAL A 202 1.03 -5.58 -15.31
C VAL A 202 0.94 -5.42 -13.80
N GLY A 203 1.75 -6.16 -13.07
CA GLY A 203 1.91 -6.02 -11.63
C GLY A 203 3.04 -5.04 -11.29
N LEU A 204 2.79 -4.15 -10.35
CA LEU A 204 3.76 -3.20 -9.82
C LEU A 204 3.96 -3.46 -8.34
N THR A 205 5.21 -3.50 -7.90
CA THR A 205 5.53 -3.67 -6.49
C THR A 205 6.92 -3.15 -6.17
N ALA A 206 7.16 -2.77 -4.92
CA ALA A 206 8.51 -2.54 -4.42
C ALA A 206 9.12 -3.82 -3.82
N THR A 207 8.28 -4.71 -3.32
CA THR A 207 8.66 -5.89 -2.53
C THR A 207 7.95 -7.13 -3.07
N PRO A 208 8.48 -7.77 -4.13
CA PRO A 208 7.84 -8.94 -4.72
C PRO A 208 7.82 -10.10 -3.73
N ALA A 209 6.64 -10.65 -3.48
CA ALA A 209 6.46 -11.89 -2.75
C ALA A 209 6.41 -13.09 -3.72
N ARG A 210 6.53 -14.32 -3.20
CA ARG A 210 6.52 -15.53 -4.02
C ARG A 210 5.29 -15.60 -4.94
N HIS A 211 4.12 -15.37 -4.37
CA HIS A 211 2.86 -15.40 -5.10
C HIS A 211 2.74 -14.32 -6.19
N THR A 212 3.41 -13.17 -6.02
CA THR A 212 3.46 -12.12 -7.04
C THR A 212 4.14 -12.64 -8.30
N THR A 213 5.23 -13.40 -8.12
CA THR A 213 5.93 -14.05 -9.23
C THR A 213 5.16 -15.23 -9.81
N ASP A 214 4.34 -15.90 -9.00
CA ASP A 214 3.46 -17.00 -9.46
C ASP A 214 2.32 -16.48 -10.36
N ILE A 215 1.90 -15.20 -10.19
CA ILE A 215 0.83 -14.58 -10.99
C ILE A 215 1.40 -13.87 -12.22
N PHE A 216 2.39 -13.01 -12.04
CA PHE A 216 2.90 -12.11 -13.09
C PHE A 216 4.19 -12.60 -13.76
N GLY A 217 4.73 -13.73 -13.30
CA GLY A 217 6.01 -14.23 -13.76
C GLY A 217 7.22 -13.52 -13.13
N ARG A 218 8.41 -13.84 -13.64
CA ARG A 218 9.65 -13.16 -13.21
C ARG A 218 9.61 -11.69 -13.62
N PRO A 219 10.18 -10.77 -12.79
CA PRO A 219 10.25 -9.37 -13.15
C PRO A 219 10.86 -9.15 -14.55
N VAL A 220 10.18 -8.37 -15.38
CA VAL A 220 10.72 -7.92 -16.67
C VAL A 220 11.67 -6.75 -16.48
N TYR A 221 11.52 -6.03 -15.36
CA TYR A 221 12.41 -4.96 -14.94
C TYR A 221 12.47 -4.87 -13.42
N THR A 222 13.66 -4.57 -12.90
CA THR A 222 13.88 -4.32 -11.47
C THR A 222 14.68 -3.04 -11.31
N TYR A 223 14.20 -2.15 -10.44
CA TYR A 223 14.90 -0.95 -9.98
C TYR A 223 14.87 -0.92 -8.46
N SER A 224 15.95 -1.35 -7.87
CA SER A 224 16.05 -1.53 -6.42
C SER A 224 16.24 -0.21 -5.67
N TYR A 225 16.00 -0.24 -4.34
CA TYR A 225 16.29 0.90 -3.46
C TYR A 225 17.76 1.33 -3.56
N ARG A 226 18.71 0.37 -3.58
CA ARG A 226 20.13 0.67 -3.66
C ARG A 226 20.52 1.34 -4.98
N GLU A 227 19.94 0.91 -6.10
CA GLU A 227 20.13 1.58 -7.38
C GLU A 227 19.56 2.99 -7.35
N ALA A 228 18.37 3.18 -6.77
CA ALA A 228 17.74 4.49 -6.67
C ALA A 228 18.53 5.48 -5.77
N VAL A 229 19.20 4.98 -4.73
CA VAL A 229 20.13 5.77 -3.91
C VAL A 229 21.41 6.07 -4.68
N ALA A 230 21.98 5.08 -5.39
CA ALA A 230 23.20 5.27 -6.20
C ALA A 230 23.00 6.27 -7.35
N ASP A 231 21.77 6.37 -7.87
CA ASP A 231 21.37 7.32 -8.92
C ASP A 231 20.90 8.67 -8.35
N ASP A 232 21.04 8.93 -7.05
CA ASP A 232 20.59 10.15 -6.33
C ASP A 232 19.08 10.45 -6.41
N TRP A 233 18.26 9.43 -6.67
CA TRP A 233 16.80 9.58 -6.69
C TRP A 233 16.11 9.32 -5.35
N LEU A 234 16.77 8.58 -4.46
CA LEU A 234 16.35 8.35 -3.08
C LEU A 234 17.49 8.67 -2.14
N ILE A 235 17.15 9.15 -0.95
CA ILE A 235 18.09 9.37 0.13
C ILE A 235 18.37 8.03 0.80
N ASP A 236 19.62 7.74 1.13
CA ASP A 236 19.95 6.55 1.91
C ASP A 236 19.41 6.70 3.34
N HIS A 237 19.06 5.59 3.94
CA HIS A 237 18.64 5.57 5.33
C HIS A 237 19.84 5.25 6.24
N GLU A 238 19.85 5.84 7.41
CA GLU A 238 20.76 5.42 8.46
C GLU A 238 20.44 3.99 8.94
N PRO A 239 21.44 3.24 9.45
CA PRO A 239 21.19 1.93 10.02
C PRO A 239 20.12 2.01 11.11
N PRO A 240 19.17 1.06 11.16
CA PRO A 240 18.12 1.06 12.17
C PRO A 240 18.73 0.86 13.57
N ILE A 241 18.36 1.75 14.50
CA ILE A 241 18.70 1.61 15.91
C ILE A 241 17.72 0.64 16.55
N ARG A 242 18.22 -0.39 17.23
CA ARG A 242 17.39 -1.36 17.94
C ARG A 242 17.59 -1.24 19.44
N TYR A 243 16.54 -0.87 20.15
CA TYR A 243 16.52 -0.90 21.61
C TYR A 243 16.09 -2.27 22.12
N GLN A 244 16.78 -2.75 23.15
CA GLN A 244 16.46 -4.00 23.83
C GLN A 244 16.24 -3.70 25.31
N THR A 245 15.12 -4.18 25.84
CA THR A 245 14.82 -4.15 27.27
C THR A 245 14.87 -5.56 27.81
N LEU A 246 14.95 -5.73 29.14
CA LEU A 246 14.88 -7.04 29.77
C LEU A 246 13.59 -7.77 29.40
N LEU A 247 12.46 -7.05 29.38
CA LEU A 247 11.17 -7.63 28.96
C LEU A 247 11.18 -8.05 27.48
N SER A 248 11.85 -7.32 26.60
CA SER A 248 11.95 -7.72 25.18
C SER A 248 12.84 -8.92 24.94
N GLN A 249 13.74 -9.25 25.90
CA GLN A 249 14.63 -10.42 25.83
C GLN A 249 14.02 -11.67 26.43
N HIS A 250 13.21 -11.53 27.47
CA HIS A 250 12.71 -12.66 28.29
C HIS A 250 11.19 -12.87 28.17
N GLY A 251 10.47 -11.96 27.52
CA GLY A 251 9.01 -11.98 27.49
C GLY A 251 8.35 -11.50 28.79
N ILE A 252 7.05 -11.60 28.85
CA ILE A 252 6.25 -11.34 30.07
C ILE A 252 5.69 -12.68 30.54
N HIS A 253 5.95 -13.02 31.77
CA HIS A 253 5.46 -14.23 32.44
C HIS A 253 4.51 -13.85 33.59
N PHE A 254 3.40 -14.53 33.66
CA PHE A 254 2.44 -14.43 34.77
C PHE A 254 2.27 -15.81 35.39
N ASP A 255 2.35 -15.85 36.71
CA ASP A 255 2.22 -17.11 37.47
C ASP A 255 0.72 -17.44 37.67
N ASN A 256 0.44 -18.74 37.88
CA ASN A 256 -0.86 -19.22 38.31
C ASN A 256 -1.30 -18.51 39.62
N GLY A 257 -2.54 -18.06 39.71
CA GLY A 257 -3.07 -17.33 40.85
C GLY A 257 -2.68 -15.84 40.89
N GLN A 258 -1.98 -15.32 39.86
CA GLN A 258 -1.65 -13.89 39.78
C GLN A 258 -2.87 -13.07 39.37
N LEU A 259 -3.11 -11.97 40.08
CA LEU A 259 -4.15 -11.00 39.71
C LEU A 259 -3.66 -10.15 38.53
N VAL A 260 -4.44 -10.13 37.46
CA VAL A 260 -4.18 -9.34 36.26
C VAL A 260 -5.39 -8.48 35.91
N GLU A 261 -5.13 -7.35 35.30
CA GLU A 261 -6.19 -6.53 34.71
C GLU A 261 -6.38 -6.96 33.25
N ALA A 262 -7.56 -7.50 32.95
CA ALA A 262 -7.99 -7.85 31.61
C ALA A 262 -8.81 -6.70 31.02
N ILE A 263 -8.41 -6.23 29.83
CA ILE A 263 -9.13 -5.18 29.11
C ILE A 263 -9.92 -5.82 27.99
N ASN A 264 -11.22 -5.62 27.99
CA ASN A 264 -12.06 -6.00 26.85
C ASN A 264 -11.79 -5.03 25.68
N LEU A 265 -11.16 -5.51 24.62
CA LEU A 265 -10.77 -4.70 23.47
C LEU A 265 -11.98 -4.15 22.68
N GLY A 266 -13.17 -4.72 22.84
CA GLY A 266 -14.39 -4.25 22.19
C GLY A 266 -15.13 -3.16 22.97
N THR A 267 -15.16 -3.26 24.31
CA THR A 267 -15.91 -2.33 25.18
C THR A 267 -15.00 -1.35 25.91
N GLY A 268 -13.70 -1.64 26.05
CA GLY A 268 -12.74 -0.87 26.84
C GLY A 268 -12.90 -1.10 28.36
N GLU A 269 -13.76 -2.02 28.80
CA GLU A 269 -13.96 -2.33 30.21
C GLU A 269 -12.76 -3.08 30.77
N ILE A 270 -12.36 -2.72 31.98
CA ILE A 270 -11.26 -3.33 32.73
C ILE A 270 -11.85 -4.22 33.81
N GLU A 271 -11.52 -5.49 33.79
CA GLU A 271 -11.86 -6.47 34.79
C GLU A 271 -10.59 -7.03 35.43
N THR A 272 -10.60 -7.15 36.75
CA THR A 272 -9.53 -7.83 37.50
C THR A 272 -9.85 -9.32 37.54
N ALA A 273 -9.00 -10.15 37.01
CA ALA A 273 -9.14 -11.60 36.99
C ALA A 273 -7.92 -12.27 37.64
N GLU A 274 -8.17 -13.35 38.35
CA GLU A 274 -7.11 -14.26 38.82
C GLU A 274 -6.86 -15.29 37.72
N LEU A 275 -5.60 -15.49 37.36
CA LEU A 275 -5.21 -16.44 36.34
C LEU A 275 -5.35 -17.89 36.84
N GLU A 276 -6.08 -18.71 36.11
CA GLU A 276 -6.25 -20.13 36.38
C GLU A 276 -5.00 -20.95 36.00
N ASP A 277 -4.23 -20.45 35.00
CA ASP A 277 -3.01 -21.08 34.47
C ASP A 277 -1.88 -20.07 34.31
N GLU A 278 -0.63 -20.56 34.18
CA GLU A 278 0.52 -19.76 33.82
C GLU A 278 0.39 -19.23 32.39
N LEU A 279 0.67 -17.92 32.18
CA LEU A 279 0.68 -17.31 30.87
C LEU A 279 2.07 -16.76 30.57
N HIS A 280 2.53 -17.07 29.36
CA HIS A 280 3.79 -16.54 28.82
C HIS A 280 3.53 -15.80 27.51
N PHE A 281 4.05 -14.57 27.41
CA PHE A 281 3.91 -13.72 26.23
C PHE A 281 5.28 -13.39 25.66
N GLU A 282 5.53 -13.83 24.44
CA GLU A 282 6.67 -13.43 23.64
C GLU A 282 6.53 -11.98 23.14
N LEU A 283 7.64 -11.37 22.71
CA LEU A 283 7.71 -9.99 22.26
C LEU A 283 6.66 -9.65 21.17
N GLU A 284 6.34 -10.59 20.30
CA GLU A 284 5.35 -10.44 19.23
C GLU A 284 3.92 -10.22 19.74
N SER A 285 3.65 -10.60 20.98
CA SER A 285 2.36 -10.43 21.66
C SER A 285 2.24 -9.08 22.37
N PHE A 286 3.37 -8.34 22.56
CA PHE A 286 3.39 -7.06 23.25
C PHE A 286 2.54 -6.02 22.50
N ASN A 287 1.80 -5.23 23.27
CA ASN A 287 0.90 -4.21 22.79
C ASN A 287 -0.24 -4.70 21.86
N LYS A 288 -0.37 -6.03 21.72
CA LYS A 288 -1.50 -6.69 21.04
C LYS A 288 -2.36 -7.49 22.01
N ARG A 289 -1.76 -8.45 22.71
CA ARG A 289 -2.42 -9.33 23.67
C ARG A 289 -2.13 -8.93 25.10
N VAL A 290 -0.92 -8.45 25.37
CA VAL A 290 -0.51 -7.93 26.68
C VAL A 290 -0.03 -6.50 26.51
N ILE A 291 -0.57 -5.57 27.28
CA ILE A 291 -0.17 -4.17 27.26
C ILE A 291 0.54 -3.89 28.59
N SER A 292 1.80 -3.46 28.53
CA SER A 292 2.58 -3.08 29.69
C SER A 292 2.90 -1.59 29.62
N GLU A 293 2.32 -0.79 30.51
CA GLU A 293 2.58 0.64 30.55
C GLU A 293 4.04 0.92 30.89
N SER A 294 4.64 0.17 31.84
CA SER A 294 6.04 0.33 32.21
C SER A 294 7.00 0.10 31.01
N PHE A 295 6.74 -0.92 30.21
CA PHE A 295 7.50 -1.18 28.97
C PHE A 295 7.40 0.00 27.99
N ASN A 296 6.20 0.47 27.72
CA ASN A 296 5.98 1.58 26.80
C ASN A 296 6.53 2.90 27.34
N ARG A 297 6.49 3.11 28.64
CA ARG A 297 7.05 4.31 29.32
C ARG A 297 8.55 4.41 29.09
N VAL A 298 9.31 3.35 29.30
CA VAL A 298 10.75 3.32 29.09
C VAL A 298 11.09 3.66 27.63
N ILE A 299 10.31 3.12 26.67
CA ILE A 299 10.50 3.44 25.24
C ILE A 299 10.22 4.91 24.97
N CYS A 300 9.12 5.46 25.50
CA CYS A 300 8.75 6.87 25.32
C CYS A 300 9.78 7.83 25.95
N GLU A 301 10.31 7.49 27.13
CA GLU A 301 11.37 8.25 27.80
C GLU A 301 12.65 8.29 26.96
N GLN A 302 13.04 7.16 26.35
CA GLN A 302 14.18 7.09 25.45
C GLN A 302 13.93 7.92 24.17
N LEU A 303 12.77 7.77 23.54
CA LEU A 303 12.42 8.55 22.36
C LEU A 303 12.41 10.05 22.65
N ALA A 304 11.99 10.47 23.85
CA ALA A 304 11.97 11.87 24.21
C ALA A 304 13.37 12.49 24.36
N GLN A 305 14.40 11.69 24.56
CA GLN A 305 15.79 12.16 24.59
C GLN A 305 16.40 12.28 23.18
N GLU A 306 15.89 11.56 22.22
CA GLU A 306 16.42 11.49 20.85
C GLU A 306 15.67 12.37 19.86
N LEU A 307 14.38 12.60 20.09
CA LEU A 307 13.52 13.36 19.20
C LEU A 307 13.36 14.80 19.70
N ASP A 308 13.51 15.75 18.82
CA ASP A 308 13.12 17.16 19.08
C ASP A 308 11.69 17.40 18.59
N PRO A 309 10.68 17.46 19.51
CA PRO A 309 9.29 17.69 19.11
C PRO A 309 9.07 19.09 18.52
N MET A 310 9.99 20.03 18.76
CA MET A 310 9.93 21.40 18.28
C MET A 310 10.76 21.62 17.02
N GLY A 311 11.45 20.61 16.53
CA GLY A 311 12.23 20.62 15.30
C GLY A 311 11.40 20.73 14.03
N GLU A 312 12.08 20.80 12.89
CA GLU A 312 11.44 20.79 11.55
C GLU A 312 11.24 19.39 11.02
N GLU A 313 11.91 18.40 11.59
CA GLU A 313 11.83 17.02 11.18
C GLU A 313 10.46 16.40 11.50
N LYS A 314 10.00 15.54 10.58
CA LYS A 314 8.75 14.80 10.75
C LYS A 314 9.03 13.36 11.20
N THR A 315 8.43 12.99 12.32
CA THR A 315 8.54 11.65 12.89
C THR A 315 7.21 10.92 12.79
N MET A 316 7.26 9.64 12.43
CA MET A 316 6.09 8.77 12.44
C MET A 316 6.33 7.57 13.34
N ILE A 317 5.44 7.38 14.32
CA ILE A 317 5.48 6.26 15.27
C ILE A 317 4.35 5.28 14.91
N PHE A 318 4.70 4.02 14.72
CA PHE A 318 3.73 2.96 14.42
C PHE A 318 3.42 2.13 15.66
N CYS A 319 2.16 2.13 16.06
CA CYS A 319 1.63 1.38 17.21
C CYS A 319 0.90 0.12 16.76
N ALA A 320 0.84 -0.90 17.61
CA ALA A 320 0.20 -2.17 17.30
C ALA A 320 -1.34 -2.08 17.22
N THR A 321 -1.95 -1.31 18.11
CA THR A 321 -3.41 -1.10 18.21
C THR A 321 -3.73 0.38 18.40
N ASP A 322 -5.00 0.74 18.27
CA ASP A 322 -5.46 2.12 18.48
C ASP A 322 -5.31 2.53 19.97
N ALA A 323 -5.63 1.63 20.89
CA ALA A 323 -5.43 1.83 22.34
C ALA A 323 -3.93 1.99 22.68
N HIS A 324 -3.05 1.23 22.01
CA HIS A 324 -1.60 1.42 22.15
C HIS A 324 -1.18 2.81 21.66
N ALA A 325 -1.75 3.31 20.57
CA ALA A 325 -1.47 4.65 20.05
C ALA A 325 -1.89 5.76 21.04
N ASP A 326 -3.03 5.61 21.71
CA ASP A 326 -3.48 6.54 22.76
C ASP A 326 -2.53 6.54 23.97
N MET A 327 -2.10 5.37 24.41
CA MET A 327 -1.11 5.22 25.49
C MET A 327 0.22 5.88 25.12
N VAL A 328 0.76 5.61 23.94
CA VAL A 328 2.02 6.19 23.47
C VAL A 328 1.90 7.71 23.37
N LYS A 329 0.80 8.25 22.85
CA LYS A 329 0.56 9.71 22.80
C LYS A 329 0.65 10.34 24.20
N ARG A 330 0.01 9.73 25.19
CA ARG A 330 0.04 10.19 26.57
C ARG A 330 1.45 10.12 27.16
N LEU A 331 2.08 8.94 27.11
CA LEU A 331 3.39 8.70 27.72
C LEU A 331 4.48 9.54 27.07
N LEU A 332 4.47 9.67 25.75
CA LEU A 332 5.44 10.49 25.03
C LEU A 332 5.27 11.97 25.34
N GLY A 333 4.01 12.45 25.47
CA GLY A 333 3.74 13.82 25.89
C GLY A 333 4.22 14.11 27.33
N GLU A 334 4.06 13.16 28.26
CA GLU A 334 4.62 13.25 29.63
C GLU A 334 6.15 13.30 29.59
N ALA A 335 6.78 12.43 28.80
CA ALA A 335 8.24 12.37 28.66
C ALA A 335 8.81 13.65 28.05
N PHE A 336 8.22 14.17 26.96
CA PHE A 336 8.64 15.45 26.37
C PHE A 336 8.48 16.63 27.33
N LYS A 337 7.41 16.66 28.10
CA LYS A 337 7.23 17.69 29.13
C LYS A 337 8.33 17.63 30.19
N THR A 338 8.78 16.43 30.55
CA THR A 338 9.87 16.23 31.51
C THR A 338 11.21 16.68 30.93
N VAL A 339 11.50 16.39 29.67
CA VAL A 339 12.78 16.70 29.02
C VAL A 339 12.86 18.17 28.59
N HIS A 340 11.81 18.71 27.98
CA HIS A 340 11.80 20.04 27.36
C HIS A 340 11.10 21.13 28.20
N GLY A 341 10.41 20.75 29.27
CA GLY A 341 9.71 21.68 30.16
C GLY A 341 8.68 22.56 29.45
N ASP A 342 8.73 23.86 29.73
CA ASP A 342 7.82 24.86 29.14
C ASP A 342 8.05 25.11 27.64
N HIS A 343 9.12 24.62 27.06
CA HIS A 343 9.38 24.72 25.63
C HIS A 343 8.60 23.70 24.81
N TYR A 344 8.05 22.66 25.45
CA TYR A 344 7.25 21.64 24.78
C TYR A 344 5.84 22.14 24.46
N ASN A 345 5.45 22.02 23.20
CA ASN A 345 4.10 22.28 22.73
C ASN A 345 3.35 20.96 22.49
N GLN A 346 2.23 20.75 23.19
CA GLN A 346 1.42 19.54 23.04
C GLN A 346 0.90 19.31 21.62
N ALA A 347 0.75 20.37 20.79
CA ALA A 347 0.37 20.24 19.39
C ALA A 347 1.43 19.53 18.53
N ALA A 348 2.64 19.33 19.05
CA ALA A 348 3.70 18.63 18.35
C ALA A 348 3.43 17.13 18.16
N VAL A 349 2.68 16.50 19.06
CA VAL A 349 2.36 15.07 19.04
C VAL A 349 0.90 14.83 18.78
N GLU A 350 0.54 14.15 17.70
CA GLU A 350 -0.85 13.87 17.35
C GLU A 350 -1.05 12.41 16.95
N LYS A 351 -2.19 11.82 17.38
CA LYS A 351 -2.63 10.50 16.90
C LYS A 351 -3.38 10.66 15.57
N ILE A 352 -2.91 9.98 14.55
CA ILE A 352 -3.50 9.99 13.21
C ILE A 352 -3.78 8.55 12.80
N THR A 353 -4.94 8.03 13.17
CA THR A 353 -5.41 6.68 12.85
C THR A 353 -6.76 6.74 12.15
N GLY A 354 -7.22 5.63 11.60
CA GLY A 354 -8.56 5.57 10.97
C GLY A 354 -9.72 5.88 11.94
N ALA A 355 -9.49 5.78 13.26
CA ALA A 355 -10.46 6.16 14.29
C ALA A 355 -10.39 7.63 14.71
N SER A 356 -9.42 8.41 14.19
CA SER A 356 -9.28 9.82 14.53
C SER A 356 -10.33 10.68 13.82
N ASP A 357 -10.85 11.70 14.51
CA ASP A 357 -11.75 12.68 13.89
C ASP A 357 -11.00 13.48 12.82
N LYS A 358 -11.64 13.70 11.66
CA LYS A 358 -11.11 14.51 10.55
C LYS A 358 -9.70 14.08 10.09
N VAL A 359 -9.50 12.78 9.89
CA VAL A 359 -8.22 12.15 9.53
C VAL A 359 -7.53 12.89 8.38
N ASP A 360 -8.25 13.22 7.30
CA ASP A 360 -7.68 13.91 6.13
C ASP A 360 -7.13 15.29 6.48
N GLN A 361 -7.79 16.01 7.37
CA GLN A 361 -7.29 17.30 7.85
C GLN A 361 -6.01 17.13 8.67
N LEU A 362 -5.96 16.11 9.54
CA LEU A 362 -4.77 15.80 10.35
C LEU A 362 -3.59 15.40 9.45
N ILE A 363 -3.84 14.59 8.42
CA ILE A 363 -2.82 14.20 7.44
C ILE A 363 -2.29 15.41 6.68
N ARG A 364 -3.18 16.32 6.23
CA ARG A 364 -2.77 17.56 5.56
C ARG A 364 -1.92 18.45 6.46
N ARG A 365 -2.33 18.61 7.73
CA ARG A 365 -1.55 19.36 8.73
C ARG A 365 -0.18 18.73 8.95
N TYR A 366 -0.11 17.42 9.16
CA TYR A 366 1.16 16.72 9.33
C TYR A 366 2.09 16.91 8.14
N LYS A 367 1.57 16.90 6.90
CA LYS A 367 2.38 17.06 5.69
C LYS A 367 2.84 18.51 5.45
N ASN A 368 2.01 19.50 5.75
CA ASN A 368 2.17 20.86 5.23
C ASN A 368 2.40 21.92 6.33
N GLU A 369 2.09 21.62 7.59
CA GLU A 369 2.25 22.55 8.70
C GLU A 369 3.41 22.12 9.60
N ARG A 370 3.95 23.05 10.40
CA ARG A 370 4.99 22.73 11.38
C ARG A 370 4.50 21.67 12.37
N PHE A 371 3.27 21.79 12.86
CA PHE A 371 2.67 20.86 13.82
C PHE A 371 1.45 20.13 13.22
N PRO A 372 1.30 18.84 13.55
CA PRO A 372 2.18 18.02 14.38
C PRO A 372 3.53 17.71 13.69
N SER A 373 4.60 17.67 14.46
CA SER A 373 5.91 17.15 14.02
C SER A 373 5.99 15.63 14.18
N ILE A 374 5.26 15.07 15.16
CA ILE A 374 5.23 13.64 15.46
C ILE A 374 3.80 13.11 15.27
N ALA A 375 3.64 12.18 14.33
CA ALA A 375 2.40 11.47 14.08
C ALA A 375 2.47 10.05 14.67
N ILE A 376 1.50 9.70 15.53
CA ILE A 376 1.34 8.35 16.06
C ILE A 376 0.26 7.64 15.28
N ASN A 377 0.61 6.57 14.59
CA ASN A 377 -0.26 5.80 13.71
C ASN A 377 -0.40 4.35 14.18
N ARG A 378 -1.46 3.69 13.74
CA ARG A 378 -1.61 2.24 13.87
C ARG A 378 -0.93 1.57 12.68
N ALA A 379 0.04 0.69 12.94
CA ALA A 379 0.55 -0.17 11.89
C ALA A 379 -0.53 -1.17 11.47
N SER A 380 -0.97 -1.13 10.23
CA SER A 380 -1.67 -2.25 9.61
C SER A 380 -0.63 -3.34 9.29
N TRP A 381 -0.10 -3.98 10.34
CA TRP A 381 0.95 -4.97 10.19
C TRP A 381 0.33 -6.35 9.98
N SER A 382 0.60 -6.95 8.81
CA SER A 382 0.38 -8.36 8.59
C SER A 382 1.67 -9.09 8.98
N PRO A 383 1.63 -10.09 9.89
CA PRO A 383 2.83 -10.78 10.37
C PRO A 383 3.55 -11.67 9.34
N VAL A 384 3.17 -11.62 8.08
CA VAL A 384 3.65 -12.55 7.02
C VAL A 384 4.88 -12.05 6.25
N SER A 385 5.42 -10.87 6.51
CA SER A 385 6.44 -10.29 5.64
C SER A 385 7.82 -10.00 6.27
N THR A 386 8.14 -10.55 7.44
CA THR A 386 9.51 -10.48 7.92
C THR A 386 10.16 -11.84 7.74
N PRO A 387 11.03 -12.04 6.72
CA PRO A 387 11.93 -13.19 6.76
C PRO A 387 12.81 -13.05 7.99
N PRO A 388 13.16 -14.15 8.68
CA PRO A 388 14.10 -14.10 9.79
C PRO A 388 15.38 -13.44 9.27
N ALA A 389 15.87 -12.44 10.02
CA ALA A 389 17.11 -11.78 9.71
C ALA A 389 18.20 -12.85 9.59
N ARG A 390 18.71 -13.07 8.38
CA ARG A 390 19.91 -13.90 8.22
C ARG A 390 21.03 -13.18 8.95
N PRO A 391 21.79 -13.88 9.83
CA PRO A 391 23.00 -13.31 10.38
C PRO A 391 23.92 -12.97 9.20
N TRP A 392 24.49 -11.80 9.22
CA TRP A 392 25.51 -11.38 8.27
C TRP A 392 26.68 -12.34 8.39
N PRO A 393 27.23 -12.87 7.30
CA PRO A 393 28.52 -13.56 7.37
C PRO A 393 29.57 -12.53 7.79
N GLY A 394 30.34 -12.87 8.86
CA GLY A 394 31.44 -12.09 9.37
C GLY A 394 32.62 -11.98 8.40
#